data_34f726468eee34d6a95b0d37e59cb7c9
#
_entry.id   34f726468eee34d6a95b0d37e59cb7c9
#
_cell.length_a   1.000
_cell.length_b   1.000
_cell.length_c   1.000
_cell.angle_alpha   90.00
_cell.angle_beta   90.00
_cell.angle_gamma   90.00
#
_symmetry.space_group_name_H-M   'P 1'
#
loop_
_entity.id
_entity.type
_entity.pdbx_description
1 polymer ?
#
loop_
_entity_poly.entity_id
_entity_poly.type
_entity_poly.pdbx_seq_one_letter_code
_entity_poly.pdbx_strand_id
1 'polypeptide(L)'
;EILRCLVGSEMCIRDRSNVEDFVKYQYEFAELTGITPTWSAFYDDGMATDATGFYTGVYDRIHERYADASSIDWQDEVFGGYAMTQSHNVNISTGTEKTQVMLSYNYNGQDGLLANHSANKSAFRAKINSELYKGIRLDVNAMFNNKSVDGGGSYSGMKYVLRQPISGGTYFTRDQMLTEQTYVDFRGAESSYTASNPLIQNEASTSNKRSRMFSVNAGLEFDFLKHFTYRIAGSYRWNSSKSTSFSDERSTGYLMDPVNTGMTGSIGNSESYSYQIMNTLNYNQTFAKKHKVNLLLGHEVSYSEDESNSISVKQMPYPNHGIDDISLGNVEEKKSGHGHSGIVSAFLRANYTFDERYLLTATLRADGSSKFAKGHQWGVFPSASVAWRISEESFWKENRINDVVNSLKLRVGYGTTGNNGVGSFSYRTNVSLTSYPMNNVMTNLAYVLGTQLGNPELKWETQVATNVGLDVSLFNSRVNLTAEWYNNQANDLLLNCVVPSSTGYSTQYQNVGKMRNRGWEVTLNTVNIRTKNFSWTSDLNLSFNKSKVVALEQGQTEKTFSAGDSRSGMVTYYATVGEALGEMYGYK
;
A
#
# COMPACT_ATOMS: atom_id res chain seq x y z
N GLU A 1 1.57 -7.43 36.30
CA GLU A 1 2.51 -6.75 35.38
C GLU A 1 3.21 -7.73 34.44
N ILE A 2 3.57 -8.93 34.90
CA ILE A 2 4.22 -9.99 34.11
C ILE A 2 3.30 -10.50 32.97
N LEU A 3 1.99 -10.56 33.17
CA LEU A 3 1.03 -11.01 32.13
C LEU A 3 0.76 -9.98 31.01
N ARG A 4 1.03 -8.69 31.24
CA ARG A 4 0.95 -7.65 30.20
C ARG A 4 2.11 -7.71 29.23
N CYS A 5 3.19 -8.36 29.59
CA CYS A 5 4.36 -8.57 28.77
C CYS A 5 4.30 -9.76 27.81
N LEU A 6 3.36 -10.69 27.94
CA LEU A 6 3.38 -11.98 27.21
C LEU A 6 3.00 -11.90 25.72
N VAL A 7 2.44 -10.79 25.23
CA VAL A 7 2.11 -10.61 23.79
C VAL A 7 3.03 -9.63 23.07
N GLY A 8 3.75 -8.79 23.80
CA GLY A 8 4.75 -7.85 23.25
C GLY A 8 6.16 -8.00 23.82
N SER A 9 6.39 -8.98 24.69
CA SER A 9 7.50 -9.00 25.62
C SER A 9 8.81 -9.61 25.12
N GLU A 10 8.80 -10.39 24.06
CA GLU A 10 10.07 -10.83 23.46
C GLU A 10 10.90 -9.63 22.99
N MET A 11 10.25 -8.57 22.53
CA MET A 11 10.92 -7.32 22.13
C MET A 11 11.49 -6.53 23.30
N CYS A 12 10.73 -6.41 24.41
CA CYS A 12 11.15 -5.64 25.57
C CYS A 12 12.25 -6.32 26.41
N ILE A 13 12.28 -7.65 26.41
CA ILE A 13 13.25 -8.42 27.19
C ILE A 13 14.59 -8.52 26.47
N ARG A 14 14.60 -8.62 25.14
CA ARG A 14 15.84 -8.72 24.34
C ARG A 14 16.59 -7.41 24.23
N ASP A 15 15.90 -6.29 24.26
CA ASP A 15 16.47 -4.96 24.05
C ASP A 15 17.13 -4.36 25.30
N ARG A 16 16.88 -4.95 26.49
CA ARG A 16 17.33 -4.42 27.78
C ARG A 16 17.84 -5.45 28.76
N SER A 17 17.77 -6.73 28.43
CA SER A 17 18.20 -7.79 29.34
C SER A 17 19.69 -8.09 29.16
N ASN A 18 20.40 -8.23 30.24
CA ASN A 18 21.74 -8.84 30.22
C ASN A 18 21.62 -10.34 29.94
N VAL A 19 22.73 -11.00 29.68
CA VAL A 19 22.75 -12.44 29.37
C VAL A 19 22.18 -13.28 30.50
N GLU A 20 22.43 -12.90 31.75
CA GLU A 20 21.92 -13.58 32.95
C GLU A 20 20.39 -13.59 32.97
N ASP A 21 19.75 -12.42 32.80
CA ASP A 21 18.30 -12.30 32.80
C ASP A 21 17.66 -13.06 31.62
N PHE A 22 18.32 -13.04 30.46
CA PHE A 22 17.87 -13.80 29.28
C PHE A 22 17.85 -15.30 29.54
N VAL A 23 18.92 -15.84 30.11
CA VAL A 23 19.04 -17.28 30.42
C VAL A 23 18.06 -17.68 31.53
N LYS A 24 17.94 -16.85 32.61
CA LYS A 24 16.94 -17.04 33.67
C LYS A 24 15.51 -17.11 33.11
N TYR A 25 15.15 -16.15 32.30
CA TYR A 25 13.80 -16.11 31.70
C TYR A 25 13.49 -17.34 30.86
N GLN A 26 14.45 -17.78 30.06
CA GLN A 26 14.26 -18.97 29.23
C GLN A 26 14.10 -20.23 30.09
N TYR A 27 14.84 -20.34 31.17
CA TYR A 27 14.71 -21.47 32.08
C TYR A 27 13.38 -21.45 32.85
N GLU A 28 12.97 -20.31 33.36
CA GLU A 28 11.67 -20.11 34.02
C GLU A 28 10.51 -20.45 33.08
N PHE A 29 10.63 -20.06 31.81
CA PHE A 29 9.63 -20.43 30.80
C PHE A 29 9.53 -21.96 30.60
N ALA A 30 10.67 -22.66 30.60
CA ALA A 30 10.70 -24.11 30.52
C ALA A 30 10.04 -24.77 31.75
N GLU A 31 10.32 -24.27 32.95
CA GLU A 31 9.67 -24.74 34.20
C GLU A 31 8.16 -24.54 34.16
N LEU A 32 7.70 -23.33 33.77
CA LEU A 32 6.28 -22.99 33.70
C LEU A 32 5.51 -23.79 32.63
N THR A 33 6.17 -24.18 31.55
CA THR A 33 5.56 -24.96 30.46
C THR A 33 5.71 -26.47 30.64
N GLY A 34 6.50 -26.92 31.60
CA GLY A 34 6.81 -28.35 31.80
C GLY A 34 7.66 -28.96 30.67
N ILE A 35 8.30 -28.13 29.85
CA ILE A 35 9.19 -28.56 28.77
C ILE A 35 10.59 -28.67 29.34
N THR A 36 11.14 -29.88 29.41
CA THR A 36 12.50 -30.09 29.92
C THR A 36 13.52 -29.31 29.07
N PRO A 37 14.35 -28.47 29.67
CA PRO A 37 15.32 -27.69 28.92
C PRO A 37 16.44 -28.58 28.38
N THR A 38 16.68 -28.56 27.09
CA THR A 38 17.77 -29.30 26.41
C THR A 38 18.99 -28.43 26.14
N TRP A 39 19.26 -27.45 26.98
CA TRP A 39 20.20 -26.38 26.66
C TRP A 39 21.58 -26.57 27.28
N SER A 40 22.24 -27.65 26.97
CA SER A 40 23.60 -27.88 27.39
C SER A 40 24.58 -26.71 27.06
N ALA A 41 24.24 -25.89 26.03
CA ALA A 41 24.98 -24.67 25.71
C ALA A 41 24.98 -23.61 26.84
N PHE A 42 24.01 -23.61 27.72
CA PHE A 42 23.83 -22.63 28.79
C PHE A 42 24.12 -23.17 30.19
N TYR A 43 24.11 -24.50 30.35
CA TYR A 43 24.30 -25.20 31.62
C TYR A 43 25.42 -26.20 31.51
N ASP A 44 26.08 -26.47 32.63
CA ASP A 44 27.15 -27.46 32.68
C ASP A 44 26.63 -28.89 32.53
N ASP A 45 27.33 -29.69 31.74
CA ASP A 45 27.16 -31.14 31.74
C ASP A 45 27.45 -31.69 33.12
N GLY A 46 26.49 -32.35 33.75
CA GLY A 46 26.65 -32.93 35.07
C GLY A 46 25.89 -32.24 36.20
N MET A 47 25.10 -31.21 35.92
CA MET A 47 24.16 -30.70 36.90
C MET A 47 23.11 -31.78 37.27
N ALA A 48 22.85 -31.92 38.57
CA ALA A 48 21.83 -32.83 39.05
C ALA A 48 20.44 -32.34 38.68
N THR A 49 19.62 -33.22 38.12
CA THR A 49 18.20 -32.97 37.83
C THR A 49 17.31 -33.52 38.94
N ASP A 50 16.20 -32.86 39.19
CA ASP A 50 15.16 -33.36 40.05
C ASP A 50 14.33 -34.50 39.36
N ALA A 51 13.31 -35.03 40.06
CA ALA A 51 12.46 -36.09 39.52
C ALA A 51 11.63 -35.67 38.29
N THR A 52 11.52 -34.37 37.97
CA THR A 52 10.82 -33.83 36.83
C THR A 52 11.76 -33.52 35.65
N GLY A 53 13.09 -33.72 35.84
CA GLY A 53 14.12 -33.46 34.82
C GLY A 53 14.64 -32.03 34.78
N PHE A 54 14.27 -31.20 35.77
CA PHE A 54 14.80 -29.83 35.88
C PHE A 54 16.07 -29.80 36.77
N TYR A 55 16.97 -28.87 36.51
CA TYR A 55 18.24 -28.73 37.25
C TYR A 55 18.04 -28.10 38.63
N THR A 56 18.74 -28.61 39.63
CA THR A 56 18.75 -28.06 40.98
C THR A 56 19.83 -26.99 41.13
N GLY A 57 19.51 -25.84 41.77
CA GLY A 57 20.43 -24.73 41.98
C GLY A 57 20.83 -23.98 40.71
N VAL A 58 20.04 -24.10 39.66
CA VAL A 58 20.34 -23.54 38.34
C VAL A 58 20.49 -22.01 38.34
N TYR A 59 19.70 -21.29 39.13
CA TYR A 59 19.71 -19.83 39.17
C TYR A 59 21.04 -19.28 39.74
N ASP A 60 21.61 -19.92 40.75
CA ASP A 60 22.95 -19.53 41.28
C ASP A 60 24.02 -19.76 40.23
N ARG A 61 23.95 -20.87 39.50
CA ARG A 61 24.89 -21.18 38.42
C ARG A 61 24.74 -20.25 37.22
N ILE A 62 23.54 -19.84 36.88
CA ILE A 62 23.30 -18.82 35.84
C ILE A 62 23.97 -17.50 36.27
N HIS A 63 23.81 -17.08 37.52
CA HIS A 63 24.43 -15.88 38.04
C HIS A 63 25.95 -15.98 37.99
N GLU A 64 26.53 -17.05 38.56
CA GLU A 64 28.00 -17.25 38.56
C GLU A 64 28.63 -17.18 37.17
N ARG A 65 27.89 -17.69 36.15
CA ARG A 65 28.41 -17.80 34.78
C ARG A 65 28.15 -16.56 33.93
N TYR A 66 27.02 -15.89 34.09
CA TYR A 66 26.54 -14.88 33.14
C TYR A 66 26.40 -13.49 33.75
N ALA A 67 26.72 -13.24 35.03
CA ALA A 67 26.59 -11.92 35.64
C ALA A 67 27.34 -10.82 34.87
N ASP A 68 28.55 -11.14 34.37
CA ASP A 68 29.41 -10.23 33.62
C ASP A 68 29.48 -10.53 32.11
N ALA A 69 28.64 -11.42 31.60
CA ALA A 69 28.67 -11.80 30.19
C ALA A 69 28.12 -10.69 29.27
N SER A 70 28.88 -10.37 28.22
CA SER A 70 28.46 -9.37 27.23
C SER A 70 27.35 -9.92 26.32
N SER A 71 26.29 -9.16 26.15
CA SER A 71 25.18 -9.46 25.21
C SER A 71 25.52 -8.96 23.80
N ILE A 72 24.85 -9.59 22.80
CA ILE A 72 24.83 -9.11 21.42
C ILE A 72 23.54 -8.30 21.25
N ASP A 73 23.70 -7.02 20.93
CA ASP A 73 22.57 -6.19 20.45
C ASP A 73 22.41 -6.41 18.93
N TRP A 74 21.58 -7.37 18.58
CA TRP A 74 21.32 -7.70 17.19
C TRP A 74 20.66 -6.56 16.40
N GLN A 75 19.98 -5.64 17.07
CA GLN A 75 19.41 -4.48 16.39
C GLN A 75 20.50 -3.51 15.97
N ASP A 76 21.46 -3.26 16.87
CA ASP A 76 22.61 -2.41 16.57
C ASP A 76 23.53 -3.06 15.50
N GLU A 77 23.82 -4.35 15.63
CA GLU A 77 24.65 -5.08 14.67
C GLU A 77 24.04 -5.10 13.26
N VAL A 78 22.70 -5.21 13.14
CA VAL A 78 22.00 -5.32 11.84
C VAL A 78 21.59 -3.95 11.30
N PHE A 79 21.16 -3.02 12.16
CA PHE A 79 20.58 -1.74 11.77
C PHE A 79 21.33 -0.51 12.29
N GLY A 80 22.33 -0.69 13.15
CA GLY A 80 23.08 0.41 13.79
C GLY A 80 24.02 1.17 12.85
N GLY A 81 24.15 0.76 11.59
CA GLY A 81 24.96 1.42 10.58
C GLY A 81 24.38 2.77 10.11
N TYR A 82 25.18 3.51 9.35
CA TYR A 82 24.76 4.76 8.74
C TYR A 82 24.27 4.51 7.32
N ALA A 83 23.08 5.01 6.99
CA ALA A 83 22.53 5.01 5.66
C ALA A 83 22.54 6.43 5.05
N MET A 84 23.20 6.58 3.91
CA MET A 84 23.30 7.86 3.22
C MET A 84 22.12 8.05 2.28
N THR A 85 21.50 9.23 2.33
CA THR A 85 20.51 9.64 1.34
C THR A 85 21.00 10.91 0.64
N GLN A 86 20.99 10.90 -0.69
CA GLN A 86 21.35 12.05 -1.50
C GLN A 86 20.26 12.37 -2.52
N SER A 87 20.00 13.65 -2.72
CA SER A 87 19.03 14.12 -3.70
C SER A 87 19.62 15.32 -4.47
N HIS A 88 19.67 15.18 -5.78
CA HIS A 88 20.14 16.22 -6.69
C HIS A 88 19.02 16.58 -7.66
N ASN A 89 18.68 17.85 -7.73
CA ASN A 89 17.63 18.37 -8.59
C ASN A 89 18.16 19.54 -9.41
N VAL A 90 18.07 19.40 -10.73
CA VAL A 90 18.43 20.46 -11.67
C VAL A 90 17.20 20.80 -12.51
N ASN A 91 16.79 22.07 -12.47
CA ASN A 91 15.66 22.56 -13.23
C ASN A 91 16.13 23.72 -14.11
N ILE A 92 15.84 23.64 -15.39
CA ILE A 92 16.13 24.70 -16.37
C ILE A 92 14.79 25.12 -16.96
N SER A 93 14.45 26.39 -16.81
CA SER A 93 13.24 26.96 -17.39
C SER A 93 13.62 28.11 -18.30
N THR A 94 13.08 28.13 -19.50
CA THR A 94 13.26 29.19 -20.47
C THR A 94 11.98 29.39 -21.27
N GLY A 95 11.87 30.52 -21.94
CA GLY A 95 10.72 30.74 -22.81
C GLY A 95 10.46 32.19 -23.14
N THR A 96 9.40 32.37 -23.87
CA THR A 96 8.81 33.66 -24.24
C THR A 96 7.41 33.76 -23.61
N GLU A 97 6.72 34.88 -23.84
CA GLU A 97 5.30 35.01 -23.43
C GLU A 97 4.40 33.92 -24.03
N LYS A 98 4.74 33.39 -25.20
CA LYS A 98 3.94 32.39 -25.93
C LYS A 98 4.40 30.97 -25.71
N THR A 99 5.67 30.75 -25.44
CA THR A 99 6.22 29.40 -25.32
C THR A 99 7.10 29.30 -24.08
N GLN A 100 6.79 28.37 -23.21
CA GLN A 100 7.54 28.07 -21.99
C GLN A 100 8.02 26.64 -22.05
N VAL A 101 9.30 26.43 -21.77
CA VAL A 101 9.95 25.11 -21.73
C VAL A 101 10.60 24.95 -20.38
N MET A 102 10.35 23.79 -19.75
CA MET A 102 11.02 23.37 -18.53
C MET A 102 11.63 21.99 -18.74
N LEU A 103 12.91 21.86 -18.44
CA LEU A 103 13.62 20.60 -18.36
C LEU A 103 14.04 20.38 -16.91
N SER A 104 13.84 19.17 -16.42
CA SER A 104 14.17 18.81 -15.05
C SER A 104 14.86 17.46 -15.04
N TYR A 105 15.94 17.37 -14.27
CA TYR A 105 16.58 16.11 -13.89
C TYR A 105 16.61 16.00 -12.39
N ASN A 106 16.16 14.86 -11.87
CA ASN A 106 16.19 14.53 -10.46
C ASN A 106 16.89 13.19 -10.27
N TYR A 107 17.89 13.16 -9.40
CA TYR A 107 18.52 11.96 -8.92
C TYR A 107 18.27 11.82 -7.42
N ASN A 108 17.83 10.63 -7.00
CA ASN A 108 17.73 10.23 -5.59
C ASN A 108 18.48 8.92 -5.40
N GLY A 109 19.49 8.93 -4.55
CA GLY A 109 20.20 7.76 -4.08
C GLY A 109 19.92 7.57 -2.59
N GLN A 110 19.63 6.37 -2.18
CA GLN A 110 19.38 6.01 -0.78
C GLN A 110 20.02 4.66 -0.50
N ASP A 111 20.94 4.64 0.47
CA ASP A 111 21.44 3.40 1.06
C ASP A 111 20.48 2.93 2.15
N GLY A 112 20.33 1.62 2.30
CA GLY A 112 19.56 1.01 3.39
C GLY A 112 20.40 0.90 4.66
N LEU A 113 19.76 0.83 5.82
CA LEU A 113 20.42 0.46 7.08
C LEU A 113 20.97 -0.97 7.04
N LEU A 114 20.26 -1.86 6.33
CA LEU A 114 20.79 -3.20 6.05
C LEU A 114 21.89 -3.12 5.00
N ALA A 115 22.99 -3.82 5.21
CA ALA A 115 24.05 -3.96 4.21
C ALA A 115 23.49 -4.48 2.88
N ASN A 116 24.13 -4.10 1.77
CA ASN A 116 23.72 -4.48 0.41
C ASN A 116 22.31 -4.02 -0.03
N HIS A 117 21.67 -3.12 0.74
CA HIS A 117 20.40 -2.53 0.34
C HIS A 117 20.61 -1.11 -0.18
N SER A 118 20.13 -0.83 -1.37
CA SER A 118 20.15 0.52 -1.94
C SER A 118 18.96 0.75 -2.89
N ALA A 119 18.61 2.01 -3.06
CA ALA A 119 17.62 2.43 -4.04
C ALA A 119 18.11 3.67 -4.79
N ASN A 120 18.25 3.57 -6.10
CA ASN A 120 18.71 4.65 -6.96
C ASN A 120 17.61 4.98 -7.97
N LYS A 121 17.25 6.25 -8.10
CA LYS A 121 16.26 6.72 -9.04
C LYS A 121 16.76 7.94 -9.81
N SER A 122 16.72 7.86 -11.12
CA SER A 122 16.93 8.99 -12.03
C SER A 122 15.63 9.30 -12.76
N ALA A 123 15.24 10.57 -12.75
CA ALA A 123 14.02 11.05 -13.41
C ALA A 123 14.33 12.24 -14.31
N PHE A 124 13.94 12.13 -15.57
CA PHE A 124 13.94 13.22 -16.54
C PHE A 124 12.52 13.68 -16.79
N ARG A 125 12.32 14.99 -16.86
CA ARG A 125 11.04 15.59 -17.22
C ARG A 125 11.25 16.75 -18.19
N ALA A 126 10.44 16.75 -19.24
CA ALA A 126 10.33 17.86 -20.17
C ALA A 126 8.88 18.35 -20.19
N LYS A 127 8.68 19.64 -19.99
CA LYS A 127 7.36 20.28 -20.07
C LYS A 127 7.42 21.43 -21.06
N ILE A 128 6.47 21.47 -21.99
CA ILE A 128 6.32 22.52 -22.99
C ILE A 128 4.87 23.01 -22.91
N ASN A 129 4.71 24.32 -22.74
CA ASN A 129 3.43 25.00 -22.93
C ASN A 129 3.62 26.02 -24.02
N SER A 130 2.81 25.99 -25.06
CA SER A 130 2.97 26.93 -26.19
C SER A 130 1.62 27.38 -26.74
N GLU A 131 1.48 28.67 -26.96
CA GLU A 131 0.47 29.20 -27.83
C GLU A 131 1.02 29.17 -29.27
N LEU A 132 0.65 28.08 -29.99
CA LEU A 132 1.11 27.85 -31.37
C LEU A 132 0.58 28.91 -32.32
N TYR A 133 -0.68 29.29 -32.10
CA TYR A 133 -1.38 30.34 -32.83
C TYR A 133 -2.43 30.95 -31.91
N LYS A 134 -2.92 32.14 -32.22
CA LYS A 134 -3.96 32.80 -31.42
C LYS A 134 -5.17 31.88 -31.23
N GLY A 135 -5.44 31.49 -29.99
CA GLY A 135 -6.50 30.56 -29.62
C GLY A 135 -6.17 29.07 -29.84
N ILE A 136 -4.92 28.70 -30.17
CA ILE A 136 -4.47 27.33 -30.26
C ILE A 136 -3.31 27.11 -29.27
N ARG A 137 -3.53 26.32 -28.24
CA ARG A 137 -2.55 26.06 -27.17
C ARG A 137 -2.18 24.60 -27.13
N LEU A 138 -0.90 24.33 -27.02
CA LEU A 138 -0.30 23.01 -26.85
C LEU A 138 0.32 22.92 -25.47
N ASP A 139 0.02 21.87 -24.74
CA ASP A 139 0.75 21.45 -23.56
C ASP A 139 1.28 20.04 -23.74
N VAL A 140 2.55 19.82 -23.42
CA VAL A 140 3.19 18.52 -23.44
C VAL A 140 4.01 18.37 -22.16
N ASN A 141 3.88 17.22 -21.51
CA ASN A 141 4.65 16.86 -20.33
C ASN A 141 5.12 15.40 -20.49
N ALA A 142 6.40 15.23 -20.79
CA ALA A 142 7.03 13.91 -20.92
C ALA A 142 7.93 13.65 -19.72
N MET A 143 7.91 12.42 -19.21
CA MET A 143 8.72 11.98 -18.09
C MET A 143 9.28 10.58 -18.34
N PHE A 144 10.56 10.42 -18.03
CA PHE A 144 11.24 9.13 -18.02
C PHE A 144 11.85 8.91 -16.63
N ASN A 145 11.58 7.77 -16.03
CA ASN A 145 12.17 7.34 -14.76
C ASN A 145 12.90 6.01 -14.94
N ASN A 146 14.08 5.92 -14.36
CA ASN A 146 14.81 4.67 -14.20
C ASN A 146 15.11 4.49 -12.71
N LYS A 147 14.66 3.37 -12.14
CA LYS A 147 14.85 3.03 -10.72
C LYS A 147 15.51 1.66 -10.62
N SER A 148 16.58 1.56 -9.83
CA SER A 148 17.18 0.31 -9.37
C SER A 148 16.97 0.20 -7.87
N VAL A 149 16.58 -0.98 -7.43
CA VAL A 149 16.53 -1.33 -6.01
C VAL A 149 17.34 -2.60 -5.86
N ASP A 150 18.39 -2.52 -5.08
CA ASP A 150 19.24 -3.64 -4.72
C ASP A 150 18.95 -4.01 -3.27
N GLY A 151 18.92 -5.30 -2.96
CA GLY A 151 18.66 -5.79 -1.62
C GLY A 151 19.19 -7.19 -1.40
N GLY A 152 19.33 -7.54 -0.14
CA GLY A 152 19.60 -8.89 0.33
C GLY A 152 18.32 -9.60 0.75
N GLY A 153 18.41 -10.42 1.79
CA GLY A 153 17.33 -11.23 2.31
C GLY A 153 16.03 -10.48 2.57
N SER A 154 14.94 -11.19 2.62
CA SER A 154 13.59 -10.63 2.66
C SER A 154 13.29 -9.89 3.97
N TYR A 155 12.27 -9.03 3.94
CA TYR A 155 11.74 -8.25 5.08
C TYR A 155 11.34 -9.10 6.31
N SER A 156 11.21 -10.41 6.16
CA SER A 156 11.09 -11.37 7.25
C SER A 156 12.34 -11.40 8.17
N GLY A 157 13.45 -10.82 7.71
CA GLY A 157 14.68 -10.67 8.49
C GLY A 157 14.51 -9.95 9.82
N MET A 158 13.68 -8.88 9.94
CA MET A 158 13.47 -8.17 11.20
C MET A 158 12.89 -9.07 12.30
N LYS A 159 11.94 -9.91 11.97
CA LYS A 159 11.37 -10.90 12.91
C LYS A 159 12.42 -11.88 13.41
N TYR A 160 13.38 -12.23 12.58
CA TYR A 160 14.49 -13.11 12.96
C TYR A 160 15.53 -12.39 13.80
N VAL A 161 15.84 -11.13 13.50
CA VAL A 161 16.74 -10.28 14.29
C VAL A 161 16.28 -10.20 15.75
N LEU A 162 15.00 -9.92 15.96
CA LEU A 162 14.39 -9.80 17.29
C LEU A 162 14.31 -11.13 18.07
N ARG A 163 14.47 -12.25 17.39
CA ARG A 163 14.42 -13.60 17.98
C ARG A 163 15.78 -14.24 18.15
N GLN A 164 16.84 -13.55 17.71
CA GLN A 164 18.21 -14.08 17.88
C GLN A 164 18.59 -14.17 19.34
N PRO A 165 19.31 -15.24 19.76
CA PRO A 165 19.87 -15.34 21.08
C PRO A 165 20.95 -14.27 21.26
N ILE A 166 20.92 -13.59 22.39
CA ILE A 166 21.87 -12.54 22.72
C ILE A 166 23.23 -13.08 23.20
N SER A 167 23.35 -14.40 23.35
CA SER A 167 24.56 -15.12 23.72
C SER A 167 24.58 -16.53 23.14
N GLY A 168 25.73 -17.04 22.78
CA GLY A 168 25.97 -18.41 22.36
C GLY A 168 26.21 -19.40 23.50
N GLY A 169 26.07 -18.95 24.75
CA GLY A 169 26.34 -19.74 25.93
C GLY A 169 27.81 -20.16 26.01
N THR A 170 28.04 -21.46 26.19
CA THR A 170 29.40 -22.05 26.24
C THR A 170 29.84 -22.60 24.87
N TYR A 171 28.96 -22.69 23.90
CA TYR A 171 29.28 -23.30 22.62
C TYR A 171 29.86 -22.32 21.62
N PHE A 172 29.40 -21.07 21.66
CA PHE A 172 29.78 -20.07 20.67
C PHE A 172 30.23 -18.78 21.32
N THR A 173 31.37 -18.28 20.90
CA THR A 173 31.85 -16.93 21.26
C THR A 173 31.00 -15.88 20.58
N ARG A 174 31.07 -14.63 21.07
CA ARG A 174 30.38 -13.49 20.41
C ARG A 174 30.82 -13.35 18.95
N ASP A 175 32.10 -13.51 18.66
CA ASP A 175 32.62 -13.40 17.30
C ASP A 175 32.05 -14.48 16.36
N GLN A 176 32.01 -15.72 16.82
CA GLN A 176 31.37 -16.82 16.08
C GLN A 176 29.88 -16.57 15.85
N MET A 177 29.19 -16.02 16.85
CA MET A 177 27.75 -15.67 16.69
C MET A 177 27.52 -14.61 15.62
N LEU A 178 28.45 -13.69 15.40
CA LEU A 178 28.35 -12.64 14.39
C LEU A 178 28.82 -13.09 13.02
N THR A 179 29.84 -13.95 12.94
CA THR A 179 30.50 -14.29 11.66
C THR A 179 30.16 -15.66 11.10
N GLU A 180 29.61 -16.56 11.93
CA GLU A 180 29.31 -17.93 11.53
C GLU A 180 27.80 -18.21 11.60
N GLN A 181 27.37 -19.22 10.85
CA GLN A 181 26.02 -19.72 10.92
C GLN A 181 25.89 -20.64 12.15
N THR A 182 25.60 -20.08 13.30
CA THR A 182 25.47 -20.80 14.56
C THR A 182 24.01 -21.13 14.83
N TYR A 183 23.76 -22.33 15.32
CA TYR A 183 22.44 -22.78 15.74
C TYR A 183 22.42 -22.99 17.24
N VAL A 184 21.65 -22.16 17.94
CA VAL A 184 21.33 -22.39 19.34
C VAL A 184 19.85 -22.69 19.42
N ASP A 185 19.51 -23.96 19.62
CA ASP A 185 18.13 -24.41 19.79
C ASP A 185 17.72 -24.29 21.25
N PHE A 186 16.83 -23.37 21.56
CA PHE A 186 16.35 -23.13 22.91
C PHE A 186 15.08 -23.90 23.26
N ARG A 187 14.44 -24.57 22.31
CA ARG A 187 13.08 -25.11 22.49
C ARG A 187 12.96 -26.61 22.28
N GLY A 188 14.07 -27.32 22.10
CA GLY A 188 14.04 -28.75 21.79
C GLY A 188 13.53 -29.06 20.37
N ALA A 189 13.54 -30.32 20.03
CA ALA A 189 13.32 -30.83 18.66
C ALA A 189 11.94 -30.50 18.01
N GLU A 190 11.00 -29.94 18.73
CA GLU A 190 9.68 -29.59 18.20
C GLU A 190 9.59 -28.15 17.65
N SER A 191 10.55 -27.29 17.88
CA SER A 191 10.53 -25.95 17.32
C SER A 191 11.33 -25.87 16.02
N SER A 192 10.62 -25.85 14.91
CA SER A 192 11.15 -25.59 13.57
C SER A 192 11.71 -24.15 13.37
N TYR A 193 12.12 -23.48 14.44
CA TYR A 193 12.76 -22.17 14.41
C TYR A 193 14.26 -22.35 14.56
N THR A 194 14.91 -22.75 13.50
CA THR A 194 16.34 -22.54 13.33
C THR A 194 16.60 -21.04 13.29
N ALA A 195 17.22 -20.50 14.33
CA ALA A 195 17.69 -19.14 14.33
C ALA A 195 18.90 -19.05 13.40
N SER A 196 18.71 -18.57 12.21
CA SER A 196 19.82 -18.32 11.28
C SER A 196 20.39 -16.92 11.52
N ASN A 197 21.72 -16.79 11.47
CA ASN A 197 22.40 -15.51 11.64
C ASN A 197 21.85 -14.45 10.64
N PRO A 198 21.25 -13.35 11.10
CA PRO A 198 20.62 -12.37 10.22
C PRO A 198 21.63 -11.62 9.33
N LEU A 199 22.88 -11.44 9.76
CA LEU A 199 23.93 -10.83 8.97
C LEU A 199 24.29 -11.71 7.77
N ILE A 200 24.51 -13.00 8.03
CA ILE A 200 24.79 -13.98 6.96
C ILE A 200 23.57 -14.14 6.03
N GLN A 201 22.37 -14.18 6.58
CA GLN A 201 21.16 -14.31 5.76
C GLN A 201 20.94 -13.10 4.82
N ASN A 202 21.32 -11.92 5.27
CA ASN A 202 21.29 -10.73 4.44
C ASN A 202 22.28 -10.82 3.27
N GLU A 203 23.45 -11.40 3.49
CA GLU A 203 24.47 -11.59 2.46
C GLU A 203 24.21 -12.81 1.55
N ALA A 204 23.65 -13.86 2.12
CA ALA A 204 23.34 -15.12 1.42
C ALA A 204 22.26 -15.00 0.35
N SER A 205 21.55 -13.88 0.34
CA SER A 205 20.50 -13.62 -0.65
C SER A 205 20.72 -12.28 -1.32
N THR A 206 20.60 -12.26 -2.63
CA THR A 206 20.67 -11.06 -3.45
C THR A 206 19.36 -10.83 -4.18
N SER A 207 18.94 -9.61 -4.27
CA SER A 207 17.75 -9.20 -5.01
C SER A 207 18.03 -7.91 -5.77
N ASN A 208 17.69 -7.86 -7.03
CA ASN A 208 17.77 -6.65 -7.83
C ASN A 208 16.45 -6.43 -8.56
N LYS A 209 15.90 -5.23 -8.45
CA LYS A 209 14.73 -4.82 -9.22
C LYS A 209 15.02 -3.55 -10.00
N ARG A 210 14.99 -3.64 -11.32
CA ARG A 210 15.09 -2.48 -12.22
C ARG A 210 13.73 -2.17 -12.80
N SER A 211 13.31 -0.92 -12.66
CA SER A 211 12.03 -0.44 -13.18
C SER A 211 12.24 0.79 -14.05
N ARG A 212 11.68 0.79 -15.23
CA ARG A 212 11.71 1.91 -16.18
C ARG A 212 10.27 2.34 -16.45
N MET A 213 10.05 3.63 -16.44
CA MET A 213 8.75 4.21 -16.75
C MET A 213 8.94 5.35 -17.74
N PHE A 214 8.18 5.31 -18.82
CA PHE A 214 8.00 6.44 -19.72
C PHE A 214 6.54 6.87 -19.66
N SER A 215 6.31 8.16 -19.54
CA SER A 215 4.96 8.72 -19.66
C SER A 215 4.97 10.03 -20.43
N VAL A 216 3.97 10.23 -21.26
CA VAL A 216 3.71 11.47 -21.97
C VAL A 216 2.25 11.83 -21.77
N ASN A 217 2.02 13.11 -21.46
CA ASN A 217 0.69 13.71 -21.47
C ASN A 217 0.77 14.88 -22.44
N ALA A 218 -0.16 14.93 -23.39
CA ALA A 218 -0.24 16.01 -24.37
C ALA A 218 -1.68 16.52 -24.48
N GLY A 219 -1.84 17.81 -24.59
CA GLY A 219 -3.13 18.45 -24.79
C GLY A 219 -3.05 19.49 -25.88
N LEU A 220 -4.06 19.54 -26.72
CA LEU A 220 -4.25 20.57 -27.74
C LEU A 220 -5.61 21.21 -27.51
N GLU A 221 -5.61 22.53 -27.36
CA GLU A 221 -6.77 23.31 -27.00
C GLU A 221 -7.07 24.35 -28.09
N PHE A 222 -8.32 24.49 -28.47
CA PHE A 222 -8.80 25.38 -29.51
C PHE A 222 -9.90 26.30 -28.98
N ASP A 223 -9.68 27.60 -28.99
CA ASP A 223 -10.71 28.59 -28.71
C ASP A 223 -11.41 28.98 -29.99
N PHE A 224 -12.73 28.94 -30.02
CA PHE A 224 -13.54 29.32 -31.17
C PHE A 224 -14.88 29.92 -30.74
N LEU A 225 -15.48 30.70 -31.64
CA LEU A 225 -16.78 31.36 -31.41
C LEU A 225 -16.86 32.18 -30.11
N LYS A 226 -15.74 32.73 -29.62
CA LYS A 226 -15.57 33.56 -28.41
C LYS A 226 -15.89 32.87 -27.08
N HIS A 227 -16.73 31.86 -27.07
CA HIS A 227 -17.27 31.23 -25.85
C HIS A 227 -16.97 29.75 -25.74
N PHE A 228 -16.44 29.14 -26.77
CA PHE A 228 -16.17 27.73 -26.84
C PHE A 228 -14.67 27.46 -26.81
N THR A 229 -14.32 26.47 -26.00
CA THR A 229 -12.98 25.88 -25.97
C THR A 229 -13.13 24.37 -26.15
N TYR A 230 -12.56 23.84 -27.22
CA TYR A 230 -12.42 22.41 -27.42
C TYR A 230 -11.02 21.97 -27.03
N ARG A 231 -10.90 20.89 -26.25
CA ARG A 231 -9.62 20.31 -25.87
C ARG A 231 -9.63 18.82 -26.17
N ILE A 232 -8.63 18.35 -26.88
CA ILE A 232 -8.23 16.96 -26.96
C ILE A 232 -6.98 16.77 -26.10
N ALA A 233 -7.03 15.83 -25.17
CA ALA A 233 -5.89 15.48 -24.33
C ALA A 233 -5.65 13.99 -24.38
N GLY A 234 -4.38 13.59 -24.43
CA GLY A 234 -3.97 12.20 -24.40
C GLY A 234 -2.89 11.96 -23.36
N SER A 235 -2.91 10.81 -22.75
CA SER A 235 -1.81 10.32 -21.94
C SER A 235 -1.42 8.91 -22.39
N TYR A 236 -0.12 8.65 -22.37
CA TYR A 236 0.44 7.32 -22.57
C TYR A 236 1.44 7.05 -21.48
N ARG A 237 1.39 5.86 -20.89
CA ARG A 237 2.36 5.39 -19.92
C ARG A 237 2.79 3.98 -20.27
N TRP A 238 4.08 3.76 -20.24
CA TRP A 238 4.71 2.46 -20.35
C TRP A 238 5.59 2.22 -19.14
N ASN A 239 5.50 1.03 -18.54
CA ASN A 239 6.35 0.58 -17.46
C ASN A 239 6.95 -0.77 -17.85
N SER A 240 8.23 -0.95 -17.54
CA SER A 240 8.93 -2.21 -17.65
C SER A 240 9.71 -2.47 -16.37
N SER A 241 9.63 -3.66 -15.85
CA SER A 241 10.29 -4.05 -14.61
C SER A 241 10.93 -5.43 -14.79
N LYS A 242 12.20 -5.55 -14.43
CA LYS A 242 12.92 -6.81 -14.30
C LYS A 242 13.31 -6.99 -12.85
N SER A 243 12.98 -8.13 -12.27
CA SER A 243 13.40 -8.55 -10.94
C SER A 243 14.24 -9.82 -11.05
N THR A 244 15.32 -9.88 -10.29
CA THR A 244 16.14 -11.07 -10.14
C THR A 244 16.37 -11.33 -8.67
N SER A 245 16.40 -12.57 -8.24
CA SER A 245 16.83 -12.96 -6.91
C SER A 245 17.65 -14.25 -6.98
N PHE A 246 18.59 -14.35 -6.06
CA PHE A 246 19.42 -15.54 -5.89
C PHE A 246 19.66 -15.75 -4.41
N SER A 247 19.64 -17.01 -3.96
CA SER A 247 19.98 -17.41 -2.59
C SER A 247 20.99 -18.55 -2.65
N ASP A 248 22.13 -18.31 -2.00
CA ASP A 248 23.26 -19.25 -1.99
C ASP A 248 23.14 -20.32 -0.90
N GLU A 249 24.19 -21.12 -0.73
CA GLU A 249 24.28 -22.24 0.23
C GLU A 249 24.23 -21.81 1.70
N ARG A 250 24.44 -20.53 2.00
CA ARG A 250 24.36 -19.97 3.37
C ARG A 250 22.93 -19.58 3.73
N SER A 251 22.01 -19.57 2.76
CA SER A 251 20.62 -19.17 2.97
C SER A 251 19.86 -20.20 3.83
N THR A 252 18.89 -19.71 4.62
CA THR A 252 18.05 -20.57 5.44
C THR A 252 17.35 -21.65 4.63
N GLY A 253 16.91 -21.32 3.41
CA GLY A 253 16.25 -22.29 2.52
C GLY A 253 17.14 -23.46 2.16
N TYR A 254 18.41 -23.19 1.83
CA TYR A 254 19.41 -24.22 1.58
C TYR A 254 19.69 -25.05 2.82
N LEU A 255 19.93 -24.38 3.96
CA LEU A 255 20.31 -25.06 5.21
C LEU A 255 19.21 -25.98 5.77
N MET A 256 17.96 -25.63 5.56
CA MET A 256 16.81 -26.45 5.97
C MET A 256 16.60 -27.67 5.07
N ASP A 257 16.86 -27.55 3.76
CA ASP A 257 16.66 -28.64 2.80
C ASP A 257 17.66 -28.52 1.63
N PRO A 258 18.93 -28.87 1.85
CA PRO A 258 19.95 -28.78 0.80
C PRO A 258 19.73 -29.73 -0.37
N VAL A 259 19.03 -30.85 -0.15
CA VAL A 259 18.83 -31.90 -1.16
C VAL A 259 17.69 -31.56 -2.11
N ASN A 260 16.55 -31.08 -1.61
CA ASN A 260 15.39 -30.81 -2.46
C ASN A 260 15.27 -29.34 -2.85
N THR A 261 15.65 -28.43 -1.97
CA THR A 261 15.63 -26.97 -2.24
C THR A 261 16.95 -26.52 -2.86
N GLY A 262 18.08 -26.77 -2.21
CA GLY A 262 19.38 -26.32 -2.66
C GLY A 262 19.46 -24.79 -2.79
N MET A 263 20.38 -24.29 -3.60
CA MET A 263 20.45 -22.89 -3.98
C MET A 263 19.31 -22.54 -4.96
N THR A 264 18.72 -21.37 -4.78
CA THR A 264 17.54 -20.98 -5.56
C THR A 264 17.77 -19.69 -6.34
N GLY A 265 17.12 -19.58 -7.49
CA GLY A 265 17.16 -18.38 -8.30
C GLY A 265 15.79 -18.07 -8.92
N SER A 266 15.50 -16.78 -9.13
CA SER A 266 14.33 -16.40 -9.90
C SER A 266 14.58 -15.18 -10.79
N ILE A 267 13.94 -15.16 -11.95
CA ILE A 267 13.87 -14.01 -12.85
C ILE A 267 12.41 -13.75 -13.17
N GLY A 268 11.99 -12.50 -12.96
CA GLY A 268 10.67 -12.04 -13.33
C GLY A 268 10.74 -10.79 -14.20
N ASN A 269 9.93 -10.75 -15.25
CA ASN A 269 9.74 -9.58 -16.08
C ASN A 269 8.26 -9.18 -16.04
N SER A 270 8.00 -7.90 -16.01
CA SER A 270 6.65 -7.36 -16.10
C SER A 270 6.68 -6.11 -16.98
N GLU A 271 5.74 -6.04 -17.90
CA GLU A 271 5.55 -4.90 -18.78
C GLU A 271 4.10 -4.48 -18.73
N SER A 272 3.84 -3.17 -18.69
CA SER A 272 2.49 -2.65 -18.76
C SER A 272 2.45 -1.36 -19.54
N TYR A 273 1.38 -1.17 -20.28
CA TYR A 273 1.09 0.12 -20.90
C TYR A 273 -0.35 0.52 -20.66
N SER A 274 -0.56 1.82 -20.61
CA SER A 274 -1.89 2.39 -20.54
C SER A 274 -1.97 3.67 -21.36
N TYR A 275 -3.13 3.90 -21.95
CA TYR A 275 -3.42 5.17 -22.60
C TYR A 275 -4.81 5.66 -22.22
N GLN A 276 -4.95 6.97 -22.27
CA GLN A 276 -6.20 7.67 -22.07
C GLN A 276 -6.33 8.77 -23.11
N ILE A 277 -7.48 8.89 -23.72
CA ILE A 277 -7.81 9.98 -24.63
C ILE A 277 -9.09 10.62 -24.12
N MET A 278 -9.04 11.94 -23.92
CA MET A 278 -10.16 12.72 -23.42
C MET A 278 -10.45 13.87 -24.38
N ASN A 279 -11.69 14.02 -24.75
CA ASN A 279 -12.22 15.11 -25.53
C ASN A 279 -13.17 15.92 -24.67
N THR A 280 -13.00 17.23 -24.62
CA THR A 280 -13.89 18.12 -23.88
C THR A 280 -14.27 19.33 -24.70
N LEU A 281 -15.55 19.70 -24.63
CA LEU A 281 -16.08 20.93 -25.18
C LEU A 281 -16.61 21.79 -24.02
N ASN A 282 -16.00 22.92 -23.83
CA ASN A 282 -16.35 23.87 -22.78
C ASN A 282 -17.02 25.10 -23.40
N TYR A 283 -18.17 25.49 -22.85
CA TYR A 283 -18.87 26.73 -23.16
C TYR A 283 -18.87 27.64 -21.93
N ASN A 284 -18.42 28.87 -22.07
CA ASN A 284 -18.31 29.81 -20.96
C ASN A 284 -18.83 31.18 -21.38
N GLN A 285 -19.90 31.66 -20.71
CA GLN A 285 -20.48 32.97 -20.99
C GLN A 285 -21.11 33.60 -19.77
N THR A 286 -21.06 34.95 -19.74
CA THR A 286 -21.78 35.74 -18.74
C THR A 286 -22.89 36.53 -19.42
N PHE A 287 -24.13 36.29 -19.02
CA PHE A 287 -25.32 36.99 -19.51
C PHE A 287 -25.75 38.06 -18.51
N ALA A 288 -26.18 39.20 -19.02
CA ALA A 288 -26.70 40.33 -18.23
C ALA A 288 -25.79 40.72 -17.03
N LYS A 289 -24.47 40.48 -17.12
CA LYS A 289 -23.45 40.71 -16.09
C LYS A 289 -23.65 39.92 -14.77
N LYS A 290 -24.75 39.16 -14.63
CA LYS A 290 -25.13 38.47 -13.40
C LYS A 290 -25.19 36.96 -13.52
N HIS A 291 -25.43 36.44 -14.70
CA HIS A 291 -25.61 35.00 -14.96
C HIS A 291 -24.35 34.44 -15.59
N LYS A 292 -23.47 33.82 -14.80
CA LYS A 292 -22.31 33.10 -15.33
C LYS A 292 -22.66 31.64 -15.54
N VAL A 293 -22.52 31.19 -16.76
CA VAL A 293 -22.79 29.81 -17.19
C VAL A 293 -21.50 29.20 -17.72
N ASN A 294 -21.12 28.05 -17.18
CA ASN A 294 -20.06 27.22 -17.73
C ASN A 294 -20.61 25.78 -17.92
N LEU A 295 -20.61 25.32 -19.16
CA LEU A 295 -21.03 23.97 -19.53
C LEU A 295 -19.84 23.20 -20.07
N LEU A 296 -19.63 21.99 -19.61
CA LEU A 296 -18.59 21.09 -20.08
C LEU A 296 -19.22 19.78 -20.52
N LEU A 297 -19.04 19.41 -21.78
CA LEU A 297 -19.31 18.08 -22.33
C LEU A 297 -18.00 17.35 -22.52
N GLY A 298 -17.91 16.12 -22.07
CA GLY A 298 -16.69 15.31 -22.17
C GLY A 298 -16.95 13.87 -22.57
N HIS A 299 -15.97 13.33 -23.28
CA HIS A 299 -15.87 11.91 -23.63
C HIS A 299 -14.46 11.45 -23.34
N GLU A 300 -14.32 10.24 -22.77
CA GLU A 300 -13.04 9.68 -22.36
C GLU A 300 -12.98 8.20 -22.71
N VAL A 301 -11.83 7.74 -23.19
CA VAL A 301 -11.50 6.33 -23.37
C VAL A 301 -10.19 6.08 -22.65
N SER A 302 -10.15 5.08 -21.80
CA SER A 302 -8.93 4.58 -21.15
C SER A 302 -8.78 3.09 -21.38
N TYR A 303 -7.53 2.64 -21.55
CA TYR A 303 -7.17 1.25 -21.72
C TYR A 303 -5.87 0.98 -20.97
N SER A 304 -5.76 -0.18 -20.38
CA SER A 304 -4.56 -0.68 -19.72
C SER A 304 -4.37 -2.14 -20.03
N GLU A 305 -3.12 -2.52 -20.26
CA GLU A 305 -2.69 -3.90 -20.49
C GLU A 305 -1.43 -4.17 -19.70
N ASP A 306 -1.33 -5.37 -19.15
CA ASP A 306 -0.18 -5.85 -18.40
C ASP A 306 0.18 -7.26 -18.84
N GLU A 307 1.47 -7.50 -18.97
CA GLU A 307 2.08 -8.80 -19.21
C GLU A 307 3.14 -9.09 -18.17
N SER A 308 3.24 -10.32 -17.77
CA SER A 308 4.28 -10.77 -16.85
C SER A 308 4.72 -12.19 -17.17
N ASN A 309 5.99 -12.46 -16.93
CA ASN A 309 6.54 -13.81 -16.97
C ASN A 309 7.60 -13.96 -15.88
N SER A 310 7.68 -15.14 -15.30
CA SER A 310 8.71 -15.47 -14.34
C SER A 310 9.11 -16.94 -14.42
N ILE A 311 10.36 -17.19 -14.06
CA ILE A 311 10.90 -18.51 -13.85
C ILE A 311 11.59 -18.55 -12.49
N SER A 312 11.32 -19.58 -11.71
CA SER A 312 12.03 -19.90 -10.47
C SER A 312 12.68 -21.26 -10.62
N VAL A 313 13.88 -21.37 -10.12
CA VAL A 313 14.67 -22.60 -10.14
C VAL A 313 15.22 -22.90 -8.76
N LYS A 314 15.52 -24.16 -8.55
CA LYS A 314 16.17 -24.69 -7.35
C LYS A 314 17.33 -25.61 -7.72
N GLN A 315 18.15 -25.99 -6.72
CA GLN A 315 19.32 -26.85 -6.90
C GLN A 315 20.31 -26.30 -7.93
N MET A 316 20.57 -24.98 -7.88
CA MET A 316 21.62 -24.37 -8.70
C MET A 316 23.00 -24.87 -8.26
N PRO A 317 23.89 -25.26 -9.18
CA PRO A 317 25.10 -25.97 -8.81
C PRO A 317 26.26 -25.07 -8.33
N TYR A 318 26.28 -23.79 -8.72
CA TYR A 318 27.45 -22.94 -8.53
C TYR A 318 27.08 -21.60 -7.85
N PRO A 319 27.53 -21.37 -6.58
CA PRO A 319 27.20 -20.12 -5.88
C PRO A 319 27.84 -18.87 -6.53
N ASN A 320 29.05 -19.01 -7.09
CA ASN A 320 29.81 -17.90 -7.66
C ASN A 320 29.22 -17.32 -8.96
N HIS A 321 28.35 -18.06 -9.64
CA HIS A 321 27.69 -17.61 -10.86
C HIS A 321 26.37 -16.88 -10.59
N GLY A 322 25.84 -17.01 -9.37
CA GLY A 322 24.62 -16.34 -8.97
C GLY A 322 23.47 -16.61 -9.93
N ILE A 323 22.70 -15.57 -10.24
CA ILE A 323 21.50 -15.67 -11.08
C ILE A 323 21.83 -15.84 -12.59
N ASP A 324 23.05 -15.57 -13.01
CA ASP A 324 23.39 -15.55 -14.44
C ASP A 324 23.29 -16.94 -15.07
N ASP A 325 23.54 -18.01 -14.30
CA ASP A 325 23.42 -19.39 -14.74
C ASP A 325 22.10 -20.08 -14.31
N ILE A 326 21.00 -19.34 -14.29
CA ILE A 326 19.68 -19.87 -13.91
C ILE A 326 19.27 -21.12 -14.73
N SER A 327 19.80 -21.27 -15.93
CA SER A 327 19.52 -22.41 -16.81
C SER A 327 20.08 -23.75 -16.30
N LEU A 328 21.01 -23.71 -15.33
CA LEU A 328 21.59 -24.90 -14.73
C LEU A 328 20.77 -25.45 -13.56
N GLY A 329 19.85 -24.67 -13.04
CA GLY A 329 18.97 -25.11 -11.96
C GLY A 329 17.78 -25.91 -12.46
N ASN A 330 17.19 -26.70 -11.57
CA ASN A 330 15.95 -27.40 -11.83
C ASN A 330 14.77 -26.45 -11.75
N VAL A 331 13.95 -26.39 -12.79
CA VAL A 331 12.79 -25.51 -12.81
C VAL A 331 11.78 -25.93 -11.75
N GLU A 332 11.48 -25.02 -10.83
CA GLU A 332 10.48 -25.17 -9.79
C GLU A 332 9.13 -24.62 -10.26
N GLU A 333 9.12 -23.42 -10.80
CA GLU A 333 7.90 -22.77 -11.25
C GLU A 333 8.12 -21.92 -12.50
N LYS A 334 7.13 -21.96 -13.40
CA LYS A 334 7.02 -21.07 -14.55
C LYS A 334 5.67 -20.39 -14.48
N LYS A 335 5.65 -19.08 -14.54
CA LYS A 335 4.42 -18.28 -14.56
C LYS A 335 4.40 -17.36 -15.76
N SER A 336 3.23 -17.18 -16.34
CA SER A 336 2.93 -16.11 -17.29
C SER A 336 1.57 -15.53 -16.96
N GLY A 337 1.44 -14.23 -17.11
CA GLY A 337 0.19 -13.52 -16.89
C GLY A 337 -0.02 -12.49 -17.99
N HIS A 338 -1.27 -12.32 -18.42
CA HIS A 338 -1.70 -11.28 -19.33
C HIS A 338 -3.04 -10.76 -18.85
N GLY A 339 -3.14 -9.46 -18.70
CA GLY A 339 -4.37 -8.78 -18.27
C GLY A 339 -4.64 -7.55 -19.10
N HIS A 340 -5.91 -7.24 -19.32
CA HIS A 340 -6.30 -5.98 -19.93
C HIS A 340 -7.63 -5.47 -19.38
N SER A 341 -7.81 -4.17 -19.39
CA SER A 341 -9.07 -3.54 -19.03
C SER A 341 -9.24 -2.21 -19.73
N GLY A 342 -10.50 -1.83 -20.01
CA GLY A 342 -10.84 -0.57 -20.61
C GLY A 342 -12.08 0.06 -19.99
N ILE A 343 -12.13 1.40 -20.03
CA ILE A 343 -13.28 2.20 -19.63
C ILE A 343 -13.58 3.20 -20.74
N VAL A 344 -14.85 3.33 -21.05
CA VAL A 344 -15.37 4.40 -21.93
C VAL A 344 -16.33 5.23 -21.10
N SER A 345 -16.19 6.55 -21.14
CA SER A 345 -16.99 7.46 -20.34
C SER A 345 -17.55 8.61 -21.16
N ALA A 346 -18.73 9.06 -20.76
CA ALA A 346 -19.32 10.32 -21.23
C ALA A 346 -19.78 11.12 -20.01
N PHE A 347 -19.54 12.42 -20.01
CA PHE A 347 -19.93 13.27 -18.90
C PHE A 347 -20.34 14.68 -19.31
N LEU A 348 -21.26 15.21 -18.53
CA LEU A 348 -21.76 16.59 -18.65
C LEU A 348 -21.61 17.27 -17.27
N ARG A 349 -21.10 18.49 -17.25
CA ARG A 349 -21.06 19.34 -16.06
C ARG A 349 -21.61 20.73 -16.39
N ALA A 350 -22.50 21.23 -15.56
CA ALA A 350 -23.03 22.56 -15.61
C ALA A 350 -22.67 23.32 -14.33
N ASN A 351 -21.99 24.45 -14.46
CA ASN A 351 -21.77 25.40 -13.38
C ASN A 351 -22.57 26.67 -13.69
N TYR A 352 -23.37 27.10 -12.74
CA TYR A 352 -24.13 28.32 -12.83
C TYR A 352 -23.89 29.20 -11.61
N THR A 353 -23.55 30.46 -11.84
CA THR A 353 -23.38 31.44 -10.76
C THR A 353 -24.30 32.62 -11.06
N PHE A 354 -25.17 32.92 -10.11
CA PHE A 354 -26.06 34.05 -10.16
C PHE A 354 -25.60 35.16 -9.22
N ASP A 355 -25.33 36.34 -9.79
CA ASP A 355 -24.96 37.57 -9.08
C ASP A 355 -23.82 37.40 -8.06
N GLU A 356 -22.88 36.48 -8.34
CA GLU A 356 -21.79 36.06 -7.47
C GLU A 356 -22.23 35.49 -6.10
N ARG A 357 -23.51 35.34 -5.87
CA ARG A 357 -24.11 34.94 -4.59
C ARG A 357 -24.54 33.48 -4.55
N TYR A 358 -25.19 33.02 -5.58
CA TYR A 358 -25.72 31.65 -5.67
C TYR A 358 -24.95 30.85 -6.68
N LEU A 359 -24.37 29.74 -6.25
CA LEU A 359 -23.56 28.87 -7.10
C LEU A 359 -24.22 27.49 -7.14
N LEU A 360 -24.42 26.98 -8.34
CA LEU A 360 -24.92 25.64 -8.60
C LEU A 360 -23.93 24.89 -9.49
N THR A 361 -23.58 23.69 -9.09
CA THR A 361 -22.85 22.72 -9.94
C THR A 361 -23.68 21.46 -10.06
N ALA A 362 -23.87 20.97 -11.28
CA ALA A 362 -24.48 19.67 -11.54
C ALA A 362 -23.59 18.89 -12.50
N THR A 363 -23.39 17.60 -12.21
CA THR A 363 -22.59 16.70 -13.06
C THR A 363 -23.35 15.40 -13.26
N LEU A 364 -23.32 14.88 -14.48
CA LEU A 364 -23.79 13.55 -14.82
C LEU A 364 -22.66 12.82 -15.54
N ARG A 365 -22.24 11.67 -15.04
CA ARG A 365 -21.21 10.82 -15.66
C ARG A 365 -21.76 9.41 -15.87
N ALA A 366 -21.49 8.86 -17.04
CA ALA A 366 -21.76 7.47 -17.37
C ALA A 366 -20.43 6.81 -17.75
N ASP A 367 -20.11 5.70 -17.07
CA ASP A 367 -18.88 4.93 -17.27
C ASP A 367 -19.20 3.48 -17.64
N GLY A 368 -18.62 2.99 -18.73
CA GLY A 368 -18.71 1.61 -19.17
C GLY A 368 -17.39 0.88 -18.98
N SER A 369 -17.36 -0.16 -18.15
CA SER A 369 -16.16 -0.94 -17.82
C SER A 369 -16.17 -2.32 -18.45
N SER A 370 -15.03 -2.74 -19.04
CA SER A 370 -14.83 -4.09 -19.58
C SER A 370 -14.74 -5.17 -18.51
N LYS A 371 -14.60 -4.80 -17.23
CA LYS A 371 -14.50 -5.72 -16.10
C LYS A 371 -15.83 -6.39 -15.72
N PHE A 372 -16.93 -5.91 -16.25
CA PHE A 372 -18.28 -6.45 -16.02
C PHE A 372 -18.85 -7.12 -17.26
N ALA A 373 -19.76 -8.06 -17.06
CA ALA A 373 -20.44 -8.76 -18.14
C ALA A 373 -21.34 -7.84 -18.98
N LYS A 374 -21.64 -8.26 -20.19
CA LYS A 374 -22.59 -7.53 -21.06
C LYS A 374 -23.94 -7.35 -20.34
N GLY A 375 -24.43 -6.12 -20.30
CA GLY A 375 -25.64 -5.73 -19.56
C GLY A 375 -25.37 -5.05 -18.22
N HIS A 376 -24.19 -5.29 -17.59
CA HIS A 376 -23.80 -4.73 -16.30
C HIS A 376 -22.60 -3.76 -16.39
N GLN A 377 -22.12 -3.48 -17.60
CA GLN A 377 -20.92 -2.69 -17.85
C GLN A 377 -21.06 -1.22 -17.46
N TRP A 378 -22.27 -0.66 -17.60
CA TRP A 378 -22.51 0.77 -17.45
C TRP A 378 -23.00 1.16 -16.07
N GLY A 379 -22.32 2.15 -15.46
CA GLY A 379 -22.75 2.86 -14.27
C GLY A 379 -23.04 4.33 -14.58
N VAL A 380 -24.04 4.90 -13.92
CA VAL A 380 -24.41 6.31 -14.06
C VAL A 380 -24.30 7.00 -12.70
N PHE A 381 -23.55 8.10 -12.64
CA PHE A 381 -23.14 8.77 -11.43
C PHE A 381 -23.51 10.26 -11.47
N PRO A 382 -24.71 10.63 -10.98
CA PRO A 382 -25.12 12.01 -10.84
C PRO A 382 -24.49 12.66 -9.59
N SER A 383 -24.21 13.98 -9.67
CA SER A 383 -23.85 14.81 -8.53
C SER A 383 -24.37 16.23 -8.69
N ALA A 384 -24.67 16.88 -7.57
CA ALA A 384 -25.06 18.28 -7.54
C ALA A 384 -24.54 18.96 -6.27
N SER A 385 -24.17 20.22 -6.37
CA SER A 385 -23.84 21.05 -5.23
C SER A 385 -24.39 22.45 -5.38
N VAL A 386 -24.81 23.02 -4.24
CA VAL A 386 -25.31 24.40 -4.14
C VAL A 386 -24.47 25.12 -3.11
N ALA A 387 -24.09 26.34 -3.41
CA ALA A 387 -23.46 27.21 -2.43
C ALA A 387 -24.10 28.59 -2.45
N TRP A 388 -24.25 29.16 -1.25
CA TRP A 388 -24.76 30.50 -1.04
C TRP A 388 -23.73 31.35 -0.31
N ARG A 389 -23.31 32.43 -0.96
CA ARG A 389 -22.44 33.45 -0.38
C ARG A 389 -23.29 34.47 0.34
N ILE A 390 -23.59 34.20 1.60
CA ILE A 390 -24.46 35.04 2.44
C ILE A 390 -23.87 36.45 2.60
N SER A 391 -22.54 36.53 2.70
CA SER A 391 -21.83 37.81 2.82
C SER A 391 -21.96 38.74 1.59
N GLU A 392 -22.40 38.20 0.44
CA GLU A 392 -22.62 39.00 -0.76
C GLU A 392 -24.03 39.60 -0.84
N GLU A 393 -24.92 39.27 0.09
CA GLU A 393 -26.28 39.82 0.17
C GLU A 393 -26.28 41.27 0.64
N SER A 394 -27.25 42.05 0.15
CA SER A 394 -27.37 43.47 0.51
C SER A 394 -27.56 43.67 2.01
N PHE A 395 -28.42 42.87 2.65
CA PHE A 395 -28.67 42.93 4.10
C PHE A 395 -27.42 42.65 4.94
N TRP A 396 -26.43 41.91 4.38
CA TRP A 396 -25.15 41.63 5.05
C TRP A 396 -24.17 42.79 4.86
N LYS A 397 -24.03 43.27 3.62
CA LYS A 397 -23.08 44.34 3.24
C LYS A 397 -23.41 45.69 3.92
N GLU A 398 -24.68 45.95 4.14
CA GLU A 398 -25.18 47.17 4.78
C GLU A 398 -25.14 47.08 6.31
N ASN A 399 -24.83 45.93 6.88
CA ASN A 399 -24.79 45.69 8.31
C ASN A 399 -23.34 45.77 8.83
N ARG A 400 -23.18 46.30 10.06
CA ARG A 400 -21.89 46.31 10.79
C ARG A 400 -21.29 44.92 11.03
N ILE A 401 -22.08 43.84 10.87
CA ILE A 401 -21.59 42.46 10.91
C ILE A 401 -20.47 42.25 9.86
N ASN A 402 -20.56 42.91 8.72
CA ASN A 402 -19.54 42.82 7.66
C ASN A 402 -18.16 43.33 8.11
N ASP A 403 -18.09 44.23 9.11
CA ASP A 403 -16.81 44.72 9.63
C ASP A 403 -16.04 43.60 10.36
N VAL A 404 -16.75 42.61 10.91
CA VAL A 404 -16.18 41.47 11.64
C VAL A 404 -16.18 40.21 10.75
N VAL A 405 -17.33 39.89 10.13
CA VAL A 405 -17.50 38.69 9.30
C VAL A 405 -17.48 39.10 7.82
N ASN A 406 -16.32 39.07 7.24
CA ASN A 406 -16.09 39.55 5.87
C ASN A 406 -16.53 38.54 4.79
N SER A 407 -16.56 37.26 5.11
CA SER A 407 -17.07 36.24 4.22
C SER A 407 -17.83 35.18 5.00
N LEU A 408 -19.02 34.85 4.52
CA LEU A 408 -19.84 33.74 5.03
C LEU A 408 -20.44 33.00 3.83
N LYS A 409 -20.12 31.72 3.71
CA LYS A 409 -20.59 30.87 2.61
C LYS A 409 -21.08 29.54 3.17
N LEU A 410 -22.30 29.18 2.83
CA LEU A 410 -22.89 27.88 3.09
C LEU A 410 -22.82 27.03 1.81
N ARG A 411 -22.48 25.75 1.91
CA ARG A 411 -22.44 24.81 0.79
C ARG A 411 -23.05 23.48 1.16
N VAL A 412 -23.78 22.90 0.23
CA VAL A 412 -24.38 21.55 0.34
C VAL A 412 -24.08 20.81 -0.95
N GLY A 413 -23.59 19.59 -0.81
CA GLY A 413 -23.28 18.71 -1.93
C GLY A 413 -23.86 17.32 -1.72
N TYR A 414 -24.33 16.74 -2.80
CA TYR A 414 -24.74 15.35 -2.91
C TYR A 414 -24.18 14.79 -4.19
N GLY A 415 -23.59 13.58 -4.14
CA GLY A 415 -23.06 12.97 -5.33
C GLY A 415 -22.87 11.47 -5.20
N THR A 416 -22.82 10.82 -6.36
CA THR A 416 -22.51 9.41 -6.46
C THR A 416 -21.24 9.20 -7.27
N THR A 417 -20.45 8.21 -6.87
CA THR A 417 -19.24 7.75 -7.60
C THR A 417 -19.26 6.22 -7.70
N GLY A 418 -18.70 5.69 -8.79
CA GLY A 418 -18.60 4.26 -9.02
C GLY A 418 -17.20 3.72 -8.71
N ASN A 419 -17.14 2.47 -8.28
CA ASN A 419 -15.91 1.71 -8.15
C ASN A 419 -16.06 0.38 -8.90
N ASN A 420 -15.06 0.04 -9.75
CA ASN A 420 -14.95 -1.21 -10.49
C ASN A 420 -13.74 -2.04 -10.03
N GLY A 421 -13.41 -2.00 -8.75
CA GLY A 421 -12.24 -2.58 -8.10
C GLY A 421 -12.22 -4.12 -8.07
N VAL A 422 -12.57 -4.78 -9.17
CA VAL A 422 -12.43 -6.24 -9.35
C VAL A 422 -11.38 -6.55 -10.41
N GLY A 423 -10.88 -7.78 -10.38
CA GLY A 423 -9.98 -8.29 -11.43
C GLY A 423 -10.67 -8.33 -12.79
N SER A 424 -9.88 -8.23 -13.87
CA SER A 424 -10.39 -8.43 -15.22
C SER A 424 -11.00 -9.83 -15.34
N PHE A 425 -12.15 -9.93 -16.01
CA PHE A 425 -12.86 -11.18 -16.23
C PHE A 425 -13.41 -11.90 -14.98
N SER A 426 -13.50 -11.24 -13.82
CA SER A 426 -14.08 -11.85 -12.60
C SER A 426 -15.55 -12.30 -12.79
N TYR A 427 -16.21 -11.86 -13.83
CA TYR A 427 -17.53 -12.34 -14.21
C TYR A 427 -17.52 -13.71 -14.91
N ARG A 428 -16.34 -14.22 -15.30
CA ARG A 428 -16.18 -15.54 -15.92
C ARG A 428 -15.63 -16.53 -14.92
N THR A 429 -16.07 -17.77 -15.03
CA THR A 429 -15.49 -18.87 -14.26
C THR A 429 -14.17 -19.28 -14.87
N ASN A 430 -13.12 -19.31 -14.07
CA ASN A 430 -11.80 -19.71 -14.49
C ASN A 430 -11.56 -21.18 -14.20
N VAL A 431 -10.84 -21.84 -15.07
CA VAL A 431 -10.26 -23.18 -14.88
C VAL A 431 -8.78 -23.07 -14.67
N SER A 432 -8.23 -23.94 -13.85
CA SER A 432 -6.79 -24.06 -13.61
C SER A 432 -6.25 -25.32 -14.30
N LEU A 433 -5.01 -25.22 -14.77
CA LEU A 433 -4.28 -26.40 -15.24
C LEU A 433 -3.56 -27.05 -14.06
N THR A 434 -3.58 -28.35 -13.98
CA THR A 434 -2.80 -29.11 -13.00
C THR A 434 -2.15 -30.31 -13.66
N SER A 435 -1.12 -30.84 -13.02
CA SER A 435 -0.52 -32.10 -13.38
C SER A 435 -1.30 -33.24 -12.76
N TYR A 436 -1.59 -34.27 -13.52
CA TYR A 436 -2.26 -35.49 -13.06
C TYR A 436 -1.49 -36.73 -13.50
N PRO A 437 -1.26 -37.72 -12.63
CA PRO A 437 -0.61 -38.95 -13.00
C PRO A 437 -1.54 -39.80 -13.90
N MET A 438 -1.16 -39.96 -15.15
CA MET A 438 -1.80 -40.88 -16.11
C MET A 438 -0.78 -41.90 -16.57
N ASN A 439 -1.06 -43.21 -16.43
CA ASN A 439 -0.17 -44.30 -16.87
C ASN A 439 1.26 -44.17 -16.31
N ASN A 440 1.45 -43.85 -15.04
CA ASN A 440 2.72 -43.60 -14.37
C ASN A 440 3.54 -42.41 -14.94
N VAL A 441 2.94 -41.55 -15.75
CA VAL A 441 3.55 -40.31 -16.24
C VAL A 441 2.75 -39.11 -15.75
N MET A 442 3.44 -38.12 -15.19
CA MET A 442 2.81 -36.84 -14.83
C MET A 442 2.44 -36.08 -16.11
N THR A 443 1.15 -35.98 -16.37
CA THR A 443 0.60 -35.28 -17.54
C THR A 443 0.11 -33.89 -17.14
N ASN A 444 0.64 -32.85 -17.78
CA ASN A 444 0.39 -31.45 -17.47
C ASN A 444 -0.86 -30.85 -18.12
N LEU A 445 -1.89 -31.64 -18.39
CA LEU A 445 -3.05 -31.23 -19.16
C LEU A 445 -4.40 -31.56 -18.50
N ALA A 446 -4.43 -31.76 -17.20
CA ALA A 446 -5.71 -31.89 -16.50
C ALA A 446 -6.29 -30.49 -16.22
N TYR A 447 -7.54 -30.27 -16.63
CA TYR A 447 -8.30 -29.07 -16.25
C TYR A 447 -9.01 -29.36 -14.94
N VAL A 448 -8.79 -28.52 -13.96
CA VAL A 448 -9.53 -28.55 -12.68
C VAL A 448 -10.32 -27.25 -12.53
N LEU A 449 -11.35 -27.33 -11.71
CA LEU A 449 -12.08 -26.13 -11.31
C LEU A 449 -11.12 -25.15 -10.63
N GLY A 450 -11.19 -23.90 -10.98
CA GLY A 450 -10.44 -22.84 -10.32
C GLY A 450 -10.95 -22.62 -8.89
N THR A 451 -10.26 -21.81 -8.11
CA THR A 451 -10.70 -21.46 -6.75
C THR A 451 -11.86 -20.47 -6.75
N GLN A 452 -12.07 -19.74 -7.86
CA GLN A 452 -13.05 -18.65 -7.95
C GLN A 452 -14.13 -18.95 -8.98
N LEU A 453 -15.38 -18.89 -8.54
CA LEU A 453 -16.57 -18.97 -9.40
C LEU A 453 -16.84 -17.60 -10.03
N GLY A 454 -17.05 -17.54 -11.33
CA GLY A 454 -17.44 -16.33 -12.03
C GLY A 454 -18.84 -15.85 -11.64
N ASN A 455 -19.05 -14.54 -11.66
CA ASN A 455 -20.37 -13.94 -11.40
C ASN A 455 -20.76 -12.97 -12.53
N PRO A 456 -21.61 -13.38 -13.47
CA PRO A 456 -22.07 -12.52 -14.57
C PRO A 456 -22.89 -11.30 -14.14
N GLU A 457 -23.46 -11.32 -12.93
CA GLU A 457 -24.30 -10.25 -12.38
C GLU A 457 -23.47 -9.13 -11.70
N LEU A 458 -22.13 -9.23 -11.73
CA LEU A 458 -21.26 -8.21 -11.16
C LEU A 458 -21.50 -6.85 -11.83
N LYS A 459 -21.70 -5.84 -11.00
CA LYS A 459 -21.95 -4.44 -11.38
C LYS A 459 -21.07 -3.49 -10.58
N TRP A 460 -21.13 -2.22 -10.89
CA TRP A 460 -20.46 -1.16 -10.18
C TRP A 460 -20.86 -1.11 -8.70
N GLU A 461 -19.88 -1.04 -7.82
CA GLU A 461 -20.06 -0.56 -6.45
C GLU A 461 -20.34 0.94 -6.49
N THR A 462 -21.25 1.43 -5.67
CA THR A 462 -21.66 2.82 -5.67
C THR A 462 -21.39 3.47 -4.32
N GLN A 463 -20.64 4.55 -4.32
CA GLN A 463 -20.46 5.40 -3.16
C GLN A 463 -21.35 6.64 -3.28
N VAL A 464 -22.14 6.90 -2.24
CA VAL A 464 -23.01 8.06 -2.11
C VAL A 464 -22.40 8.99 -1.05
N ALA A 465 -22.12 10.23 -1.42
CA ALA A 465 -21.55 11.24 -0.55
C ALA A 465 -22.51 12.40 -0.35
N THR A 466 -22.71 12.82 0.89
CA THR A 466 -23.44 14.04 1.27
C THR A 466 -22.54 14.91 2.12
N ASN A 467 -22.35 16.16 1.73
CA ASN A 467 -21.50 17.11 2.43
C ASN A 467 -22.25 18.40 2.72
N VAL A 468 -22.10 18.94 3.94
CA VAL A 468 -22.58 20.27 4.32
C VAL A 468 -21.40 21.04 4.90
N GLY A 469 -21.08 22.18 4.32
CA GLY A 469 -19.92 22.98 4.70
C GLY A 469 -20.26 24.43 4.94
N LEU A 470 -19.57 25.01 5.91
CA LEU A 470 -19.63 26.43 6.27
C LEU A 470 -18.22 27.02 6.21
N ASP A 471 -18.03 28.04 5.37
CA ASP A 471 -16.79 28.78 5.26
C ASP A 471 -17.00 30.18 5.83
N VAL A 472 -16.18 30.60 6.81
CA VAL A 472 -16.26 31.88 7.50
C VAL A 472 -14.90 32.55 7.51
N SER A 473 -14.84 33.82 7.09
CA SER A 473 -13.66 34.68 7.23
C SER A 473 -13.97 35.87 8.11
N LEU A 474 -13.16 36.07 9.14
CA LEU A 474 -13.32 37.13 10.12
C LEU A 474 -12.13 38.09 10.12
N PHE A 475 -12.38 39.36 10.54
CA PHE A 475 -11.33 40.37 10.76
C PHE A 475 -10.41 40.56 9.53
N ASN A 476 -10.99 40.79 8.36
CA ASN A 476 -10.28 40.92 7.09
C ASN A 476 -9.40 39.68 6.79
N SER A 477 -10.01 38.49 6.91
CA SER A 477 -9.37 37.19 6.68
C SER A 477 -8.20 36.88 7.62
N ARG A 478 -8.12 37.53 8.78
CA ARG A 478 -7.16 37.17 9.83
C ARG A 478 -7.52 35.85 10.52
N VAL A 479 -8.81 35.50 10.53
CA VAL A 479 -9.31 34.21 11.01
C VAL A 479 -10.17 33.60 9.92
N ASN A 480 -9.79 32.41 9.44
CA ASN A 480 -10.54 31.65 8.45
C ASN A 480 -10.92 30.33 9.07
N LEU A 481 -12.22 30.06 9.13
CA LEU A 481 -12.79 28.83 9.64
C LEU A 481 -13.53 28.10 8.52
N THR A 482 -13.22 26.85 8.30
CA THR A 482 -14.02 25.94 7.50
C THR A 482 -14.49 24.80 8.39
N ALA A 483 -15.80 24.59 8.45
CA ALA A 483 -16.42 23.47 9.16
C ALA A 483 -17.24 22.65 8.15
N GLU A 484 -16.99 21.35 8.10
CA GLU A 484 -17.64 20.45 7.17
C GLU A 484 -18.18 19.24 7.90
N TRP A 485 -19.42 18.88 7.61
CA TRP A 485 -20.01 17.60 7.96
C TRP A 485 -20.16 16.75 6.71
N TYR A 486 -19.80 15.47 6.82
CA TYR A 486 -19.97 14.53 5.73
C TYR A 486 -20.64 13.23 6.18
N ASN A 487 -21.34 12.60 5.24
CA ASN A 487 -21.87 11.26 5.35
C ASN A 487 -21.66 10.53 4.02
N ASN A 488 -20.73 9.59 4.02
CA ASN A 488 -20.37 8.79 2.87
C ASN A 488 -20.84 7.34 3.09
N GLN A 489 -21.55 6.79 2.12
CA GLN A 489 -22.05 5.42 2.17
C GLN A 489 -21.63 4.68 0.91
N ALA A 490 -20.89 3.59 1.07
CA ALA A 490 -20.60 2.62 0.02
C ALA A 490 -21.67 1.53 0.03
N ASN A 491 -22.26 1.30 -1.12
CA ASN A 491 -23.30 0.29 -1.36
C ASN A 491 -22.81 -0.71 -2.40
N ASP A 492 -23.35 -1.92 -2.36
CA ASP A 492 -23.02 -2.98 -3.32
C ASP A 492 -21.51 -3.23 -3.39
N LEU A 493 -20.84 -3.31 -2.20
CA LEU A 493 -19.40 -3.54 -2.11
C LEU A 493 -18.99 -4.78 -2.90
N LEU A 494 -17.92 -4.67 -3.65
CA LEU A 494 -17.35 -5.77 -4.42
C LEU A 494 -16.51 -6.66 -3.50
N LEU A 495 -17.15 -7.63 -2.84
CA LEU A 495 -16.51 -8.52 -1.88
C LEU A 495 -16.32 -9.92 -2.47
N ASN A 496 -15.18 -10.54 -2.15
CA ASN A 496 -14.91 -11.94 -2.45
C ASN A 496 -15.54 -12.80 -1.33
N CYS A 497 -16.67 -13.43 -1.64
CA CYS A 497 -17.50 -14.16 -0.71
C CYS A 497 -17.22 -15.66 -0.78
N VAL A 498 -17.26 -16.36 0.34
CA VAL A 498 -17.15 -17.82 0.39
C VAL A 498 -18.44 -18.42 -0.18
N VAL A 499 -18.30 -19.41 -1.04
CA VAL A 499 -19.44 -20.14 -1.60
C VAL A 499 -19.46 -21.58 -1.07
N PRO A 500 -20.65 -22.24 -1.03
CA PRO A 500 -20.74 -23.63 -0.59
C PRO A 500 -19.80 -24.54 -1.40
N SER A 501 -19.10 -25.43 -0.72
CA SER A 501 -18.17 -26.37 -1.36
C SER A 501 -18.82 -27.30 -2.39
N SER A 502 -20.14 -27.49 -2.31
CA SER A 502 -20.94 -28.21 -3.32
C SER A 502 -20.89 -27.58 -4.70
N THR A 503 -20.51 -26.29 -4.82
CA THR A 503 -20.31 -25.62 -6.12
C THR A 503 -19.01 -26.05 -6.81
N GLY A 504 -18.10 -26.67 -6.08
CA GLY A 504 -16.73 -27.00 -6.53
C GLY A 504 -15.75 -25.81 -6.50
N TYR A 505 -16.17 -24.66 -5.98
CA TYR A 505 -15.36 -23.44 -5.87
C TYR A 505 -15.28 -22.98 -4.42
N SER A 506 -14.25 -22.18 -4.11
CA SER A 506 -14.06 -21.64 -2.75
C SER A 506 -14.71 -20.28 -2.58
N THR A 507 -14.65 -19.42 -3.60
CA THR A 507 -15.08 -18.03 -3.50
C THR A 507 -15.76 -17.52 -4.78
N GLN A 508 -16.51 -16.43 -4.65
CA GLN A 508 -17.12 -15.69 -5.74
C GLN A 508 -17.18 -14.20 -5.40
N TYR A 509 -16.82 -13.32 -6.34
CA TYR A 509 -17.10 -11.90 -6.19
C TYR A 509 -18.59 -11.61 -6.27
N GLN A 510 -19.10 -10.84 -5.33
CA GLN A 510 -20.52 -10.45 -5.26
C GLN A 510 -20.63 -8.97 -4.88
N ASN A 511 -21.71 -8.32 -5.36
CA ASN A 511 -22.08 -6.98 -4.94
C ASN A 511 -22.92 -7.06 -3.67
N VAL A 512 -22.25 -7.13 -2.52
CA VAL A 512 -22.88 -7.31 -1.21
C VAL A 512 -22.24 -6.41 -0.18
N GLY A 513 -22.99 -6.17 0.89
CA GLY A 513 -22.49 -5.34 1.98
C GLY A 513 -22.64 -3.84 1.75
N LYS A 514 -22.64 -3.13 2.85
CA LYS A 514 -22.74 -1.66 2.91
C LYS A 514 -21.88 -1.13 4.05
N MET A 515 -21.15 -0.06 3.78
CA MET A 515 -20.39 0.66 4.80
C MET A 515 -20.78 2.13 4.81
N ARG A 516 -20.79 2.72 5.98
CA ARG A 516 -21.03 4.15 6.14
C ARG A 516 -19.92 4.79 6.96
N ASN A 517 -19.47 5.93 6.47
CA ASN A 517 -18.49 6.78 7.15
C ASN A 517 -19.04 8.18 7.28
N ARG A 518 -19.13 8.73 8.50
CA ARG A 518 -19.61 10.08 8.77
C ARG A 518 -18.69 10.79 9.73
N GLY A 519 -18.58 12.09 9.57
CA GLY A 519 -17.70 12.86 10.44
C GLY A 519 -17.84 14.35 10.29
N TRP A 520 -16.98 15.03 11.03
CA TRP A 520 -16.79 16.47 11.02
C TRP A 520 -15.33 16.78 10.76
N GLU A 521 -15.09 17.77 9.94
CA GLU A 521 -13.77 18.32 9.71
C GLU A 521 -13.82 19.81 9.97
N VAL A 522 -12.87 20.30 10.75
CA VAL A 522 -12.77 21.71 11.10
C VAL A 522 -11.34 22.17 10.83
N THR A 523 -11.21 23.15 9.97
CA THR A 523 -9.93 23.81 9.66
C THR A 523 -10.00 25.25 10.12
N LEU A 524 -9.05 25.67 10.95
CA LEU A 524 -8.93 27.03 11.44
C LEU A 524 -7.54 27.57 11.11
N ASN A 525 -7.49 28.61 10.27
CA ASN A 525 -6.27 29.33 9.95
C ASN A 525 -6.33 30.72 10.55
N THR A 526 -5.31 31.13 11.30
CA THR A 526 -5.27 32.43 11.96
C THR A 526 -3.97 33.17 11.72
N VAL A 527 -4.06 34.48 11.53
CA VAL A 527 -2.95 35.42 11.56
C VAL A 527 -2.98 36.11 12.93
N ASN A 528 -2.29 35.54 13.91
CA ASN A 528 -2.32 36.00 15.30
C ASN A 528 -1.65 37.38 15.44
N ILE A 529 -0.43 37.48 14.91
CA ILE A 529 0.35 38.72 14.92
C ILE A 529 0.97 38.88 13.54
N ARG A 530 0.88 40.09 13.00
CA ARG A 530 1.56 40.49 11.77
C ARG A 530 2.08 41.92 11.90
N THR A 531 3.37 42.04 12.04
CA THR A 531 4.10 43.30 12.09
C THR A 531 5.13 43.35 10.95
N LYS A 532 5.85 44.43 10.81
CA LYS A 532 6.90 44.58 9.79
C LYS A 532 8.03 43.55 9.94
N ASN A 533 8.34 43.16 11.15
CA ASN A 533 9.49 42.29 11.47
C ASN A 533 9.10 40.95 12.11
N PHE A 534 7.83 40.73 12.40
CA PHE A 534 7.37 39.51 13.07
C PHE A 534 6.00 39.09 12.53
N SER A 535 5.86 37.80 12.19
CA SER A 535 4.60 37.20 11.77
C SER A 535 4.40 35.87 12.51
N TRP A 536 3.22 35.74 13.13
CA TRP A 536 2.79 34.50 13.75
C TRP A 536 1.44 34.09 13.18
N THR A 537 1.42 32.93 12.53
CA THR A 537 0.23 32.27 11.99
C THR A 537 0.03 30.94 12.73
N SER A 538 -1.22 30.50 12.85
CA SER A 538 -1.56 29.18 13.40
C SER A 538 -2.54 28.49 12.49
N ASP A 539 -2.28 27.20 12.20
CA ASP A 539 -3.12 26.34 11.39
C ASP A 539 -3.53 25.13 12.26
N LEU A 540 -4.85 24.96 12.45
CA LEU A 540 -5.42 23.88 13.24
C LEU A 540 -6.38 23.08 12.36
N ASN A 541 -6.17 21.76 12.29
CA ASN A 541 -7.06 20.82 11.63
C ASN A 541 -7.54 19.79 12.62
N LEU A 542 -8.86 19.67 12.75
CA LEU A 542 -9.52 18.67 13.58
C LEU A 542 -10.42 17.80 12.71
N SER A 543 -10.32 16.49 12.86
CA SER A 543 -11.15 15.53 12.14
C SER A 543 -11.74 14.52 13.13
N PHE A 544 -13.05 14.35 13.09
CA PHE A 544 -13.79 13.36 13.86
C PHE A 544 -14.51 12.43 12.89
N ASN A 545 -14.14 11.15 12.91
CA ASN A 545 -14.64 10.16 11.98
C ASN A 545 -15.25 8.98 12.71
N LYS A 546 -16.41 8.51 12.22
CA LYS A 546 -17.04 7.28 12.68
C LYS A 546 -17.43 6.42 11.50
N SER A 547 -16.74 5.29 11.33
CA SER A 547 -17.10 4.26 10.38
C SER A 547 -18.09 3.25 10.99
N LYS A 548 -18.90 2.63 10.13
CA LYS A 548 -19.88 1.63 10.55
C LYS A 548 -20.13 0.64 9.41
N VAL A 549 -20.06 -0.66 9.70
CA VAL A 549 -20.58 -1.71 8.84
C VAL A 549 -22.11 -1.67 8.91
N VAL A 550 -22.78 -1.43 7.79
CA VAL A 550 -24.25 -1.31 7.73
C VAL A 550 -24.89 -2.65 7.37
N ALA A 551 -24.24 -3.39 6.47
CA ALA A 551 -24.66 -4.73 6.07
C ALA A 551 -23.45 -5.53 5.57
N LEU A 552 -23.49 -6.83 5.73
CA LEU A 552 -22.55 -7.82 5.17
C LEU A 552 -23.27 -8.67 4.12
N GLU A 553 -22.72 -9.84 3.78
CA GLU A 553 -23.37 -10.84 2.92
C GLU A 553 -24.74 -11.24 3.47
N GLN A 554 -25.62 -11.78 2.61
CA GLN A 554 -27.00 -12.14 2.98
C GLN A 554 -27.05 -12.95 4.28
N GLY A 555 -27.69 -12.37 5.31
CA GLY A 555 -27.94 -13.04 6.60
C GLY A 555 -26.75 -13.10 7.54
N GLN A 556 -25.57 -12.58 7.17
CA GLN A 556 -24.43 -12.51 8.07
C GLN A 556 -24.47 -11.24 8.92
N THR A 557 -24.27 -11.40 10.22
CA THR A 557 -24.13 -10.30 11.17
C THR A 557 -22.66 -9.98 11.48
N GLU A 558 -21.76 -10.91 11.19
CA GLU A 558 -20.33 -10.78 11.43
C GLU A 558 -19.51 -11.49 10.35
N LYS A 559 -18.29 -11.02 10.12
CA LYS A 559 -17.29 -11.63 9.24
C LYS A 559 -15.92 -11.51 9.88
N THR A 560 -15.17 -12.61 9.84
CA THR A 560 -13.84 -12.69 10.43
C THR A 560 -12.76 -12.47 9.37
N PHE A 561 -11.67 -11.82 9.77
CA PHE A 561 -10.49 -11.63 8.96
C PHE A 561 -9.25 -12.08 9.75
N SER A 562 -8.40 -12.91 9.14
CA SER A 562 -7.12 -13.28 9.72
C SER A 562 -6.03 -12.33 9.21
N ALA A 563 -5.26 -11.73 10.11
CA ALA A 563 -4.10 -10.93 9.75
C ALA A 563 -2.88 -11.82 9.53
N GLY A 564 -2.84 -12.49 8.38
CA GLY A 564 -1.59 -12.94 7.77
C GLY A 564 -0.70 -13.97 8.48
N ASP A 565 -0.93 -14.35 9.73
CA ASP A 565 -0.20 -15.46 10.35
C ASP A 565 -1.02 -16.74 10.34
N SER A 566 -0.80 -17.54 9.28
CA SER A 566 -1.45 -18.83 9.09
C SER A 566 -1.10 -19.87 10.18
N ARG A 567 -0.15 -19.58 11.06
CA ARG A 567 0.34 -20.51 12.08
C ARG A 567 -0.48 -20.52 13.35
N SER A 568 -1.11 -19.37 13.70
CA SER A 568 -1.90 -19.27 14.92
C SER A 568 -3.35 -19.73 14.76
N GLY A 569 -3.87 -19.77 13.53
CA GLY A 569 -5.30 -20.01 13.28
C GLY A 569 -6.23 -18.96 13.93
N MET A 570 -5.65 -17.93 14.55
CA MET A 570 -6.40 -16.93 15.30
C MET A 570 -7.04 -15.93 14.36
N VAL A 571 -8.31 -15.69 14.56
CA VAL A 571 -9.06 -14.57 14.01
C VAL A 571 -8.56 -13.31 14.70
N THR A 572 -8.08 -12.35 13.91
CA THR A 572 -7.46 -11.14 14.47
C THR A 572 -8.39 -9.92 14.42
N TYR A 573 -9.30 -9.90 13.46
CA TYR A 573 -10.23 -8.80 13.24
C TYR A 573 -11.64 -9.27 12.93
N TYR A 574 -12.61 -8.52 13.41
CA TYR A 574 -14.03 -8.70 13.11
C TYR A 574 -14.58 -7.51 12.32
N ALA A 575 -15.52 -7.81 11.45
CA ALA A 575 -16.48 -6.83 10.92
C ALA A 575 -17.85 -7.26 11.41
N THR A 576 -18.42 -6.49 12.32
CA THR A 576 -19.75 -6.74 12.89
C THR A 576 -20.73 -5.68 12.40
N VAL A 577 -21.93 -6.10 11.98
CA VAL A 577 -22.99 -5.16 11.58
C VAL A 577 -23.35 -4.27 12.76
N GLY A 578 -23.21 -2.97 12.57
CA GLY A 578 -23.47 -1.99 13.62
C GLY A 578 -22.21 -1.36 14.20
N GLU A 579 -21.06 -1.97 14.04
CA GLU A 579 -19.79 -1.55 14.62
C GLU A 579 -18.80 -1.04 13.58
N ALA A 580 -17.64 -0.59 14.02
CA ALA A 580 -16.56 -0.14 13.15
C ALA A 580 -15.92 -1.33 12.41
N LEU A 581 -15.33 -1.07 11.23
CA LEU A 581 -14.53 -2.08 10.56
C LEU A 581 -13.17 -2.22 11.27
N GLY A 582 -12.73 -3.46 11.49
CA GLY A 582 -11.39 -3.74 12.02
C GLY A 582 -11.32 -3.75 13.53
N GLU A 583 -12.39 -4.14 14.22
CA GLU A 583 -12.34 -4.42 15.65
C GLU A 583 -11.40 -5.60 15.91
N MET A 584 -10.46 -5.40 16.84
CA MET A 584 -9.55 -6.45 17.25
C MET A 584 -10.28 -7.49 18.11
N TYR A 585 -10.09 -8.75 17.81
CA TYR A 585 -10.59 -9.85 18.61
C TYR A 585 -9.45 -10.48 19.43
N GLY A 586 -9.69 -10.69 20.70
CA GLY A 586 -8.75 -11.35 21.61
C GLY A 586 -9.45 -11.88 22.84
N TYR A 587 -8.84 -12.86 23.49
CA TYR A 587 -9.28 -13.31 24.80
C TYR A 587 -8.96 -12.24 25.85
N LYS A 588 -9.91 -12.00 26.77
CA LYS A 588 -9.69 -11.17 27.93
C LYS A 588 -8.88 -11.91 28.99
#